data_968af938fc93a8eb5a8b82900983f0f0
#
_entry.id   968af938fc93a8eb5a8b82900983f0f0
#
_cell.length_a   1.000
_cell.length_b   1.000
_cell.length_c   1.000
_cell.angle_alpha   90.00
_cell.angle_beta   90.00
_cell.angle_gamma   90.00
#
_symmetry.space_group_name_H-M   'P 1'
#
loop_
_entity.id
_entity.type
_entity.pdbx_description
1 polymer ?
#
loop_
_entity_poly.entity_id
_entity_poly.type
_entity_poly.pdbx_seq_one_letter_code
_entity_poly.pdbx_strand_id
1 'polypeptide(L)'
;LHDALPISIKGLPAIPCAGECNLPDGEVFTAPVIDSANGHISFNTPSLFQGIPFDNIRLTLKNGLVVHAEAGDKTGELNAILDTDPGARRLGEFAFGVNPAITRPMRNILFDEKISGSFHLTPGQAYHVADNGNQSRIHWDMVCIQTKAAGGGDIYLDGKLVRRNGLFTLPELAILNPSLS
;
A
#
# COMPACT_ATOMS: atom_id res chain seq x y z
N LEU A 1 2.98 0.10 -20.33
CA LEU A 1 1.72 0.17 -19.59
C LEU A 1 1.95 1.03 -18.36
N HIS A 2 1.24 2.14 -18.24
CA HIS A 2 1.25 2.91 -17.00
C HIS A 2 0.38 2.15 -15.99
N ASP A 3 0.92 1.88 -14.80
CA ASP A 3 0.14 1.30 -13.71
C ASP A 3 -1.02 2.22 -13.36
N ALA A 4 -2.22 1.68 -13.31
CA ALA A 4 -3.41 2.37 -12.86
C ALA A 4 -4.29 1.41 -12.08
N LEU A 5 -4.64 1.82 -10.86
CA LEU A 5 -5.47 1.02 -9.96
C LEU A 5 -6.54 1.90 -9.32
N PRO A 6 -7.66 2.14 -9.99
CA PRO A 6 -8.81 2.76 -9.34
C PRO A 6 -9.35 1.85 -8.24
N ILE A 7 -9.51 2.44 -7.05
CA ILE A 7 -10.12 1.83 -5.86
C ILE A 7 -11.15 2.78 -5.28
N SER A 8 -12.13 2.28 -4.53
CA SER A 8 -13.05 3.10 -3.74
C SER A 8 -12.74 2.92 -2.26
N ILE A 9 -12.74 4.03 -1.52
CA ILE A 9 -12.65 4.06 -0.05
C ILE A 9 -13.94 4.61 0.57
N LYS A 10 -15.02 4.69 -0.22
CA LYS A 10 -16.27 5.31 0.17
C LYS A 10 -16.89 4.62 1.40
N GLY A 11 -17.17 5.43 2.43
CA GLY A 11 -17.80 4.96 3.66
C GLY A 11 -16.84 4.32 4.66
N LEU A 12 -15.55 4.25 4.35
CA LEU A 12 -14.53 3.73 5.27
C LEU A 12 -13.76 4.89 5.90
N PRO A 13 -13.41 4.80 7.19
CA PRO A 13 -12.70 5.84 7.89
C PRO A 13 -11.22 5.89 7.46
N ALA A 14 -10.62 7.08 7.52
CA ALA A 14 -9.17 7.24 7.47
C ALA A 14 -8.63 7.35 8.90
N ILE A 15 -7.67 6.51 9.25
CA ILE A 15 -7.10 6.38 10.59
C ILE A 15 -5.66 6.91 10.57
N PRO A 16 -5.35 8.00 11.28
CA PRO A 16 -3.98 8.44 11.45
C PRO A 16 -3.27 7.61 12.52
N CYS A 17 -2.02 7.25 12.25
CA CYS A 17 -1.09 6.63 13.20
C CYS A 17 0.11 7.57 13.39
N ALA A 18 0.18 8.22 14.55
CA ALA A 18 1.10 9.32 14.81
C ALA A 18 1.96 9.14 16.08
N GLY A 19 2.14 7.91 16.52
CA GLY A 19 2.99 7.53 17.66
C GLY A 19 2.32 6.65 18.69
N GLU A 20 1.03 6.34 18.53
CA GLU A 20 0.25 5.49 19.42
C GLU A 20 0.05 4.05 18.93
N CYS A 21 0.32 3.79 17.64
CA CYS A 21 0.09 2.47 17.04
C CYS A 21 1.38 1.64 16.97
N ASN A 22 2.45 2.22 16.48
CA ASN A 22 3.75 1.57 16.28
C ASN A 22 4.93 2.45 16.72
N LEU A 23 6.14 1.85 16.77
CA LEU A 23 7.39 2.55 16.97
C LEU A 23 8.45 1.94 16.01
N PRO A 24 8.82 2.61 14.92
CA PRO A 24 8.33 3.93 14.46
C PRO A 24 6.86 3.92 14.02
N ASP A 25 6.27 5.11 13.94
CA ASP A 25 4.93 5.33 13.43
C ASP A 25 4.99 6.35 12.26
N GLY A 26 3.85 6.73 11.69
CA GLY A 26 3.77 7.73 10.63
C GLY A 26 3.13 7.20 9.35
N GLU A 27 1.82 6.92 9.45
CA GLU A 27 0.98 6.59 8.31
C GLU A 27 -0.45 7.10 8.50
N VAL A 28 -1.19 7.11 7.42
CA VAL A 28 -2.66 7.26 7.44
C VAL A 28 -3.22 6.14 6.61
N PHE A 29 -4.01 5.27 7.22
CA PHE A 29 -4.58 4.12 6.55
C PHE A 29 -6.11 4.13 6.50
N THR A 30 -6.64 3.39 5.56
CA THR A 30 -8.06 3.05 5.38
C THR A 30 -8.15 1.68 4.71
N ALA A 31 -9.34 1.14 4.51
CA ALA A 31 -9.49 -0.04 3.68
C ALA A 31 -10.17 0.32 2.34
N PRO A 32 -9.83 -0.34 1.23
CA PRO A 32 -10.64 -0.29 0.02
C PRO A 32 -12.00 -0.96 0.21
N VAL A 33 -13.04 -0.44 -0.43
CA VAL A 33 -14.30 -1.21 -0.59
C VAL A 33 -13.96 -2.54 -1.27
N ILE A 34 -14.41 -3.63 -0.68
CA ILE A 34 -13.89 -5.00 -0.91
C ILE A 34 -13.87 -5.47 -2.37
N ASP A 35 -14.77 -4.97 -3.20
CA ASP A 35 -14.94 -5.35 -4.62
C ASP A 35 -14.60 -4.21 -5.60
N SER A 36 -14.00 -3.11 -5.12
CA SER A 36 -13.84 -1.89 -5.92
C SER A 36 -12.57 -1.87 -6.76
N ALA A 37 -11.51 -2.55 -6.35
CA ALA A 37 -10.21 -2.45 -6.99
C ALA A 37 -10.20 -3.12 -8.38
N ASN A 38 -9.81 -2.36 -9.41
CA ASN A 38 -9.69 -2.85 -10.78
C ASN A 38 -8.45 -2.24 -11.43
N GLY A 39 -7.65 -3.05 -12.13
CA GLY A 39 -6.46 -2.59 -12.82
C GLY A 39 -5.21 -3.36 -12.41
N HIS A 40 -4.05 -2.74 -12.53
CA HIS A 40 -2.78 -3.37 -12.21
C HIS A 40 -1.85 -2.39 -11.51
N ILE A 41 -0.94 -2.96 -10.71
CA ILE A 41 0.03 -2.21 -9.94
C ILE A 41 1.33 -3.00 -9.82
N SER A 42 2.45 -2.27 -9.85
CA SER A 42 3.80 -2.78 -9.59
C SER A 42 4.36 -2.16 -8.32
N PHE A 43 4.92 -2.99 -7.45
CA PHE A 43 5.59 -2.54 -6.24
C PHE A 43 7.10 -2.52 -6.47
N ASN A 44 7.73 -1.42 -6.13
CA ASN A 44 9.15 -1.15 -6.36
C ASN A 44 10.00 -1.26 -5.09
N THR A 45 9.38 -1.67 -3.99
CA THR A 45 10.08 -1.84 -2.70
C THR A 45 10.29 -3.33 -2.43
N PRO A 46 11.55 -3.76 -2.14
CA PRO A 46 11.82 -5.11 -1.70
C PRO A 46 11.05 -5.45 -0.44
N SER A 47 10.41 -6.60 -0.39
CA SER A 47 9.62 -7.06 0.77
C SER A 47 10.16 -8.38 1.31
N LEU A 48 10.11 -8.55 2.63
CA LEU A 48 10.38 -9.82 3.30
C LEU A 48 9.08 -10.28 3.97
N PHE A 49 8.51 -11.38 3.51
CA PHE A 49 7.27 -11.93 4.07
C PHE A 49 7.43 -13.42 4.37
N GLN A 50 7.11 -13.81 5.60
CA GLN A 50 7.29 -15.20 6.10
C GLN A 50 8.70 -15.77 5.85
N GLY A 51 9.73 -14.92 5.93
CA GLY A 51 11.11 -15.30 5.71
C GLY A 51 11.52 -15.40 4.21
N ILE A 52 10.62 -15.13 3.29
CA ILE A 52 10.88 -15.17 1.84
C ILE A 52 11.07 -13.73 1.33
N PRO A 53 12.20 -13.43 0.66
CA PRO A 53 12.40 -12.13 0.02
C PRO A 53 11.67 -12.08 -1.32
N PHE A 54 10.98 -10.96 -1.57
CA PHE A 54 10.29 -10.65 -2.81
C PHE A 54 10.75 -9.31 -3.36
N ASP A 55 10.91 -9.24 -4.67
CA ASP A 55 11.21 -8.04 -5.42
C ASP A 55 10.27 -7.95 -6.64
N ASN A 56 9.98 -6.71 -7.08
CA ASN A 56 9.22 -6.46 -8.32
C ASN A 56 7.86 -7.17 -8.36
N ILE A 57 7.13 -7.16 -7.24
CA ILE A 57 5.78 -7.74 -7.19
C ILE A 57 4.85 -6.95 -8.11
N ARG A 58 4.07 -7.66 -8.93
CA ARG A 58 3.03 -7.10 -9.79
C ARG A 58 1.73 -7.81 -9.53
N LEU A 59 0.67 -7.03 -9.35
CA LEU A 59 -0.69 -7.54 -9.14
C LEU A 59 -1.63 -7.00 -10.19
N THR A 60 -2.52 -7.86 -10.69
CA THR A 60 -3.70 -7.45 -11.47
C THR A 60 -4.95 -7.77 -10.65
N LEU A 61 -5.80 -6.76 -10.47
CA LEU A 61 -7.03 -6.86 -9.71
C LEU A 61 -8.25 -6.71 -10.62
N LYS A 62 -9.28 -7.49 -10.31
CA LYS A 62 -10.59 -7.40 -10.96
C LYS A 62 -11.67 -7.58 -9.90
N ASN A 63 -12.55 -6.58 -9.76
CA ASN A 63 -13.61 -6.57 -8.75
C ASN A 63 -13.06 -6.90 -7.34
N GLY A 64 -11.98 -6.22 -6.96
CA GLY A 64 -11.34 -6.36 -5.65
C GLY A 64 -10.55 -7.65 -5.43
N LEU A 65 -10.49 -8.56 -6.43
CA LEU A 65 -9.75 -9.82 -6.31
C LEU A 65 -8.45 -9.76 -7.10
N VAL A 66 -7.34 -10.15 -6.51
CA VAL A 66 -6.07 -10.38 -7.19
C VAL A 66 -6.21 -11.61 -8.09
N VAL A 67 -6.38 -11.37 -9.40
CA VAL A 67 -6.57 -12.43 -10.40
C VAL A 67 -5.26 -12.89 -11.04
N HIS A 68 -4.20 -12.07 -10.92
CA HIS A 68 -2.87 -12.39 -11.39
C HIS A 68 -1.83 -11.76 -10.48
N ALA A 69 -0.78 -12.51 -10.14
CA ALA A 69 0.31 -12.06 -9.29
C ALA A 69 1.65 -12.62 -9.79
N GLU A 70 2.65 -11.75 -9.92
CA GLU A 70 4.01 -12.07 -10.38
C GLU A 70 5.07 -11.49 -9.43
N ALA A 71 6.16 -12.21 -9.24
CA ALA A 71 7.36 -11.77 -8.51
C ALA A 71 8.62 -12.49 -9.04
N GLY A 72 8.80 -12.49 -10.36
CA GLY A 72 9.93 -13.16 -11.00
C GLY A 72 10.01 -14.66 -10.67
N ASP A 73 11.17 -15.10 -10.18
CA ASP A 73 11.41 -16.49 -9.75
C ASP A 73 10.63 -16.87 -8.48
N LYS A 74 10.09 -15.91 -7.74
CA LYS A 74 9.27 -16.09 -6.53
C LYS A 74 7.75 -16.07 -6.78
N THR A 75 7.34 -16.11 -8.04
CA THR A 75 5.92 -16.10 -8.42
C THR A 75 5.13 -17.26 -7.81
N GLY A 76 5.73 -18.45 -7.70
CA GLY A 76 5.10 -19.60 -7.07
C GLY A 76 4.81 -19.39 -5.59
N GLU A 77 5.81 -18.92 -4.85
CA GLU A 77 5.71 -18.62 -3.42
C GLU A 77 4.72 -17.47 -3.15
N LEU A 78 4.76 -16.42 -3.97
CA LEU A 78 3.78 -15.33 -3.91
C LEU A 78 2.35 -15.84 -4.03
N ASN A 79 2.08 -16.65 -5.04
CA ASN A 79 0.75 -17.21 -5.25
C ASN A 79 0.33 -18.17 -4.12
N ALA A 80 1.25 -18.98 -3.59
CA ALA A 80 0.97 -19.87 -2.45
C ALA A 80 0.55 -19.07 -1.20
N ILE A 81 1.17 -17.91 -0.95
CA ILE A 81 0.79 -17.00 0.13
C ILE A 81 -0.60 -16.40 -0.13
N LEU A 82 -0.84 -15.90 -1.33
CA LEU A 82 -2.13 -15.30 -1.71
C LEU A 82 -3.28 -16.34 -1.79
N ASP A 83 -2.97 -17.64 -1.84
CA ASP A 83 -3.95 -18.73 -1.80
C ASP A 83 -4.13 -19.34 -0.40
N THR A 84 -3.60 -18.70 0.65
CA THR A 84 -3.70 -19.17 2.04
C THR A 84 -5.16 -19.33 2.49
N ASP A 85 -6.03 -18.43 2.07
CA ASP A 85 -7.46 -18.46 2.35
C ASP A 85 -8.24 -17.54 1.36
N PRO A 86 -9.58 -17.55 1.35
CA PRO A 86 -10.38 -16.77 0.40
C PRO A 86 -10.19 -15.25 0.49
N GLY A 87 -9.79 -14.73 1.66
CA GLY A 87 -9.57 -13.30 1.87
C GLY A 87 -8.16 -12.84 1.47
N ALA A 88 -7.20 -13.76 1.35
CA ALA A 88 -5.81 -13.42 1.07
C ALA A 88 -5.59 -12.72 -0.28
N ARG A 89 -6.46 -12.96 -1.27
CA ARG A 89 -6.42 -12.28 -2.58
C ARG A 89 -7.24 -10.99 -2.63
N ARG A 90 -7.77 -10.49 -1.52
CA ARG A 90 -8.49 -9.22 -1.43
C ARG A 90 -7.68 -8.20 -0.63
N LEU A 91 -7.92 -6.92 -0.92
CA LEU A 91 -7.25 -5.85 -0.20
C LEU A 91 -7.96 -5.58 1.13
N GLY A 92 -7.20 -5.63 2.23
CA GLY A 92 -7.62 -5.24 3.58
C GLY A 92 -7.23 -3.81 3.94
N GLU A 93 -6.23 -3.23 3.23
CA GLU A 93 -5.75 -1.90 3.55
C GLU A 93 -5.20 -1.14 2.33
N PHE A 94 -5.31 0.18 2.42
CA PHE A 94 -4.59 1.18 1.63
C PHE A 94 -4.09 2.28 2.57
N ALA A 95 -2.82 2.62 2.51
CA ALA A 95 -2.25 3.64 3.39
C ALA A 95 -1.20 4.53 2.71
N PHE A 96 -0.98 5.70 3.29
CA PHE A 96 0.12 6.60 2.95
C PHE A 96 1.22 6.52 4.01
N GLY A 97 2.46 6.20 3.62
CA GLY A 97 3.65 6.40 4.45
C GLY A 97 4.03 7.88 4.47
N VAL A 98 4.17 8.45 5.68
CA VAL A 98 4.41 9.87 5.91
C VAL A 98 5.52 10.17 6.93
N ASN A 99 6.28 9.18 7.41
CA ASN A 99 7.36 9.43 8.36
C ASN A 99 8.59 10.03 7.65
N PRO A 100 8.95 11.31 7.90
CA PRO A 100 10.04 11.97 7.19
C PRO A 100 11.43 11.41 7.55
N ALA A 101 11.55 10.68 8.66
CA ALA A 101 12.81 10.05 9.07
C ALA A 101 13.07 8.72 8.34
N ILE A 102 12.06 8.14 7.68
CA ILE A 102 12.18 6.88 6.94
C ILE A 102 12.12 7.18 5.45
N THR A 103 13.27 7.09 4.79
CA THR A 103 13.45 7.53 3.40
C THR A 103 13.88 6.46 2.43
N ARG A 104 14.13 5.23 2.92
CA ARG A 104 14.63 4.10 2.11
C ARG A 104 14.12 2.76 2.66
N PRO A 105 14.01 1.73 1.81
CA PRO A 105 13.66 0.38 2.24
C PRO A 105 14.71 -0.21 3.20
N MET A 106 14.23 -0.92 4.21
CA MET A 106 15.04 -1.64 5.19
C MET A 106 14.73 -3.14 5.22
N ARG A 107 13.82 -3.62 4.38
CA ARG A 107 13.27 -4.99 4.40
C ARG A 107 12.67 -5.35 5.76
N ASN A 108 12.09 -4.37 6.40
CA ASN A 108 11.36 -4.50 7.64
C ASN A 108 10.03 -3.78 7.46
N ILE A 109 8.94 -4.53 7.47
CA ILE A 109 7.62 -4.03 7.12
C ILE A 109 7.18 -2.86 8.02
N LEU A 110 7.44 -2.92 9.33
CA LEU A 110 7.10 -1.86 10.28
C LEU A 110 7.77 -0.50 9.98
N PHE A 111 8.90 -0.53 9.25
CA PHE A 111 9.59 0.66 8.79
C PHE A 111 9.17 1.02 7.37
N ASP A 112 9.14 0.02 6.48
CA ASP A 112 9.00 0.26 5.04
C ASP A 112 7.60 0.79 4.69
N GLU A 113 6.55 0.39 5.40
CA GLU A 113 5.18 0.90 5.25
C GLU A 113 5.06 2.39 5.58
N LYS A 114 5.98 2.94 6.38
CA LYS A 114 5.98 4.33 6.84
C LYS A 114 6.88 5.26 6.01
N ILE A 115 7.55 4.74 4.98
CA ILE A 115 8.46 5.53 4.13
C ILE A 115 7.76 6.79 3.62
N SER A 116 8.37 7.97 3.87
CA SER A 116 7.85 9.21 3.33
C SER A 116 7.83 9.21 1.81
N GLY A 117 6.67 9.53 1.24
CA GLY A 117 6.48 9.48 -0.21
C GLY A 117 6.06 8.13 -0.76
N SER A 118 5.82 7.13 0.09
CA SER A 118 5.24 5.85 -0.31
C SER A 118 3.74 5.77 -0.07
N PHE A 119 3.12 4.77 -0.66
CA PHE A 119 1.87 4.18 -0.21
C PHE A 119 2.05 2.66 -0.13
N HIS A 120 1.17 1.99 0.59
CA HIS A 120 1.09 0.54 0.51
C HIS A 120 -0.34 0.06 0.28
N LEU A 121 -0.43 -1.12 -0.29
CA LEU A 121 -1.65 -1.90 -0.43
C LEU A 121 -1.43 -3.24 0.23
N THR A 122 -2.42 -3.69 0.98
CA THR A 122 -2.30 -4.86 1.83
C THR A 122 -3.28 -5.94 1.40
N PRO A 123 -2.83 -6.95 0.65
CA PRO A 123 -3.59 -8.18 0.53
C PRO A 123 -3.79 -8.83 1.88
N GLY A 124 -5.05 -9.26 2.15
CA GLY A 124 -5.40 -9.98 3.36
C GLY A 124 -6.29 -9.22 4.33
N GLN A 125 -6.08 -9.45 5.63
CA GLN A 125 -6.94 -9.00 6.72
C GLN A 125 -7.11 -7.48 6.77
N ALA A 126 -8.35 -7.02 6.93
CA ALA A 126 -8.65 -5.62 7.27
C ALA A 126 -8.55 -5.40 8.79
N TYR A 127 -8.16 -4.19 9.23
CA TYR A 127 -8.21 -3.80 10.64
C TYR A 127 -9.63 -3.48 11.07
N HIS A 128 -10.00 -3.83 12.31
CA HIS A 128 -11.35 -3.58 12.86
C HIS A 128 -11.76 -2.10 12.85
N VAL A 129 -10.80 -1.19 12.96
CA VAL A 129 -11.06 0.26 12.97
C VAL A 129 -11.30 0.82 11.55
N ALA A 130 -10.98 0.06 10.52
CA ALA A 130 -11.24 0.36 9.10
C ALA A 130 -11.65 -0.94 8.39
N ASP A 131 -12.73 -1.55 8.86
CA ASP A 131 -13.17 -2.88 8.44
C ASP A 131 -14.00 -2.80 7.15
N ASN A 132 -13.50 -3.41 6.08
CA ASN A 132 -14.22 -3.58 4.83
C ASN A 132 -14.90 -4.97 4.69
N GLY A 133 -14.90 -5.75 5.77
CA GLY A 133 -15.46 -7.10 5.80
C GLY A 133 -14.50 -8.20 5.33
N ASN A 134 -13.27 -7.87 4.90
CA ASN A 134 -12.32 -8.89 4.49
C ASN A 134 -11.63 -9.54 5.68
N GLN A 135 -11.67 -10.87 5.74
CA GLN A 135 -11.02 -11.67 6.77
C GLN A 135 -10.01 -12.61 6.13
N SER A 136 -8.79 -12.62 6.68
CA SER A 136 -7.70 -13.47 6.21
C SER A 136 -6.72 -13.78 7.34
N ARG A 137 -5.93 -14.83 7.16
CA ARG A 137 -4.79 -15.17 8.04
C ARG A 137 -3.51 -14.46 7.67
N ILE A 138 -3.49 -13.74 6.55
CA ILE A 138 -2.38 -12.88 6.15
C ILE A 138 -2.78 -11.41 6.23
N HIS A 139 -1.78 -10.57 6.43
CA HIS A 139 -1.82 -9.12 6.29
C HIS A 139 -0.43 -8.73 5.78
N TRP A 140 -0.32 -8.33 4.53
CA TRP A 140 0.97 -8.12 3.90
C TRP A 140 1.04 -6.77 3.20
N ASP A 141 1.71 -5.81 3.83
CA ASP A 141 1.88 -4.46 3.31
C ASP A 141 2.90 -4.45 2.18
N MET A 142 2.41 -4.31 0.97
CA MET A 142 3.23 -4.18 -0.23
C MET A 142 3.44 -2.70 -0.50
N VAL A 143 4.68 -2.23 -0.39
CA VAL A 143 5.04 -0.82 -0.44
C VAL A 143 5.43 -0.38 -1.84
N CYS A 144 4.91 0.78 -2.27
CA CYS A 144 5.29 1.45 -3.49
C CYS A 144 5.79 2.88 -3.18
N ILE A 145 7.06 3.14 -3.42
CA ILE A 145 7.65 4.46 -3.25
C ILE A 145 7.36 5.28 -4.51
N GLN A 146 6.73 6.46 -4.35
CA GLN A 146 6.34 7.35 -5.44
C GLN A 146 7.22 8.60 -5.56
N THR A 147 8.35 8.66 -4.84
CA THR A 147 9.26 9.81 -5.03
C THR A 147 9.74 9.88 -6.49
N LYS A 148 10.11 11.07 -6.95
CA LYS A 148 10.63 11.26 -8.31
C LYS A 148 11.82 10.35 -8.62
N ALA A 149 12.68 10.12 -7.64
CA ALA A 149 13.84 9.24 -7.77
C ALA A 149 13.45 7.76 -7.94
N ALA A 150 12.29 7.36 -7.42
CA ALA A 150 11.77 5.99 -7.50
C ALA A 150 10.82 5.77 -8.70
N GLY A 151 10.71 6.75 -9.61
CA GLY A 151 9.87 6.64 -10.81
C GLY A 151 8.64 7.55 -10.80
N GLY A 152 8.35 8.19 -9.67
CA GLY A 152 7.21 9.10 -9.55
C GLY A 152 5.86 8.39 -9.45
N GLY A 153 4.80 9.15 -9.58
CA GLY A 153 3.42 8.71 -9.61
C GLY A 153 2.47 9.76 -9.06
N ASP A 154 1.21 9.62 -9.42
CA ASP A 154 0.13 10.53 -9.00
C ASP A 154 -0.96 9.73 -8.28
N ILE A 155 -1.55 10.32 -7.23
CA ILE A 155 -2.72 9.80 -6.55
C ILE A 155 -3.83 10.87 -6.60
N TYR A 156 -4.99 10.44 -7.06
CA TYR A 156 -6.18 11.27 -7.16
C TYR A 156 -7.28 10.75 -6.22
N LEU A 157 -7.96 11.65 -5.53
CA LEU A 157 -9.21 11.36 -4.82
C LEU A 157 -10.34 12.16 -5.48
N ASP A 158 -11.36 11.46 -5.98
CA ASP A 158 -12.50 12.05 -6.71
C ASP A 158 -12.07 13.01 -7.83
N GLY A 159 -11.03 12.63 -8.59
CA GLY A 159 -10.48 13.43 -9.67
C GLY A 159 -9.58 14.60 -9.24
N LYS A 160 -9.44 14.87 -7.94
CA LYS A 160 -8.54 15.89 -7.40
C LYS A 160 -7.16 15.27 -7.14
N LEU A 161 -6.13 15.85 -7.69
CA LEU A 161 -4.75 15.43 -7.43
C LEU A 161 -4.41 15.70 -5.96
N VAL A 162 -4.11 14.65 -5.21
CA VAL A 162 -3.77 14.73 -3.78
C VAL A 162 -2.28 14.57 -3.55
N ARG A 163 -1.62 13.72 -4.37
CA ARG A 163 -0.20 13.44 -4.22
C ARG A 163 0.45 13.31 -5.61
N ARG A 164 1.61 13.93 -5.79
CA ARG A 164 2.43 13.86 -6.99
C ARG A 164 3.87 13.60 -6.63
N ASN A 165 4.47 12.58 -7.21
CA ASN A 165 5.87 12.23 -6.97
C ASN A 165 6.20 12.10 -5.47
N GLY A 166 5.31 11.52 -4.69
CA GLY A 166 5.44 11.32 -3.27
C GLY A 166 5.13 12.54 -2.38
N LEU A 167 4.80 13.70 -2.97
CA LEU A 167 4.50 14.92 -2.23
C LEU A 167 3.00 15.25 -2.30
N PHE A 168 2.41 15.60 -1.17
CA PHE A 168 1.03 16.08 -1.12
C PHE A 168 0.93 17.44 -1.79
N THR A 169 -0.10 17.62 -2.60
CA THR A 169 -0.33 18.83 -3.42
C THR A 169 -1.34 19.77 -2.80
N LEU A 170 -2.11 19.30 -1.81
CA LEU A 170 -3.11 20.11 -1.11
C LEU A 170 -2.44 20.91 0.00
N PRO A 171 -2.69 22.25 0.11
CA PRO A 171 -2.08 23.09 1.11
C PRO A 171 -2.28 22.57 2.54
N GLU A 172 -3.46 22.03 2.85
CA GLU A 172 -3.82 21.49 4.17
C GLU A 172 -3.02 20.21 4.53
N LEU A 173 -2.46 19.51 3.55
CA LEU A 173 -1.63 18.30 3.74
C LEU A 173 -0.13 18.60 3.57
N ALA A 174 0.26 19.81 3.24
CA ALA A 174 1.65 20.17 2.96
C ALA A 174 2.59 19.94 4.15
N ILE A 175 2.07 19.96 5.36
CA ILE A 175 2.82 19.69 6.60
C ILE A 175 3.34 18.24 6.66
N LEU A 176 2.71 17.31 5.94
CA LEU A 176 3.12 15.90 5.85
C LEU A 176 4.25 15.68 4.84
N ASN A 177 4.60 16.69 4.06
CA ASN A 177 5.73 16.60 3.16
C ASN A 177 7.05 16.73 3.95
N PRO A 178 8.10 15.98 3.57
CA PRO A 178 9.40 16.16 4.17
C PRO A 178 9.88 17.61 3.98
N SER A 179 10.51 18.16 5.02
CA SER A 179 11.13 19.47 4.91
C SER A 179 12.17 19.47 3.79
N LEU A 180 12.09 20.43 2.88
CA LEU A 180 13.13 20.63 1.89
C LEU A 180 14.40 21.06 2.63
N SER A 181 15.33 20.13 2.82
CA SER A 181 16.68 20.40 3.35
C SER A 181 17.59 20.94 2.25
#